data_c9dff99b624065301af112a945930049
#
_entry.id   c9dff99b624065301af112a945930049
#
_cell.length_a   1.000
_cell.length_b   1.000
_cell.length_c   1.000
_cell.angle_alpha   90.00
_cell.angle_beta   90.00
_cell.angle_gamma   90.00
#
_symmetry.space_group_name_H-M   'P 1'
#
loop_
_entity.id
_entity.type
_entity.pdbx_description
1 polymer ?
#
loop_
_entity_poly.entity_id
_entity_poly.type
_entity_poly.pdbx_seq_one_letter_code
_entity_poly.pdbx_strand_id
1 'polypeptide(L)'
;MNMSNMSNMSSGSPAPRSAVPMTFHPAEDPPHLSIEVASDPSLLCGLRELVNRLARTIGFSEIQSSQVALAVDEALANVIRHGYDNRIDARIWLSIWTLAPNEHGPGLRVIIEDQARQVDPATIKSRELDDIRPGGLGVHIIREVMDETRYEKRNGAGMRLTLEKRTSTPGKASRPGVACLTSAPPCDPQRTFQTTPESPNSEPGKDHA
;
A
#
# COMPACT_ATOMS: atom_id res chain seq x y z
N MET A 1 -47.93 -44.88 24.02
CA MET A 1 -48.44 -43.55 23.65
C MET A 1 -47.53 -42.51 24.29
N ASN A 2 -46.71 -41.86 23.61
CA ASN A 2 -46.67 -40.43 23.36
C ASN A 2 -45.43 -40.05 22.56
N MET A 3 -45.71 -39.25 21.61
CA MET A 3 -44.89 -38.85 20.47
C MET A 3 -43.97 -37.68 20.83
N SER A 4 -42.89 -37.60 20.08
CA SER A 4 -42.34 -36.40 19.46
C SER A 4 -41.72 -35.36 20.37
N ASN A 5 -40.40 -35.22 20.24
CA ASN A 5 -39.82 -33.91 20.24
C ASN A 5 -38.65 -33.86 19.20
N MET A 6 -38.98 -33.43 18.00
CA MET A 6 -38.00 -33.11 16.94
C MET A 6 -37.41 -31.73 17.25
N SER A 7 -36.20 -31.72 17.72
CA SER A 7 -35.42 -30.49 17.91
C SER A 7 -35.08 -29.86 16.57
N ASN A 8 -35.65 -28.71 16.36
CA ASN A 8 -35.44 -27.83 15.21
C ASN A 8 -34.01 -27.25 15.22
N MET A 9 -33.13 -27.80 14.39
CA MET A 9 -31.80 -27.19 14.13
C MET A 9 -31.98 -26.00 13.18
N SER A 10 -32.09 -24.82 13.77
CA SER A 10 -32.03 -23.55 13.05
C SER A 10 -30.63 -23.34 12.50
N SER A 11 -30.46 -23.51 11.17
CA SER A 11 -29.28 -23.13 10.42
C SER A 11 -29.24 -21.60 10.35
N GLY A 12 -28.55 -20.99 11.30
CA GLY A 12 -28.23 -19.56 11.29
C GLY A 12 -27.27 -19.25 10.12
N SER A 13 -27.82 -18.70 9.04
CA SER A 13 -27.02 -18.08 7.97
C SER A 13 -26.18 -16.95 8.57
N PRO A 14 -24.88 -16.84 8.30
CA PRO A 14 -24.10 -15.71 8.75
C PRO A 14 -24.67 -14.43 8.16
N ALA A 15 -24.92 -13.44 9.00
CA ALA A 15 -25.38 -12.12 8.59
C ALA A 15 -24.41 -11.52 7.55
N PRO A 16 -24.90 -10.79 6.53
CA PRO A 16 -24.06 -10.14 5.56
C PRO A 16 -23.17 -9.13 6.29
N ARG A 17 -21.84 -9.30 6.15
CA ARG A 17 -20.88 -8.34 6.69
C ARG A 17 -21.19 -6.98 6.09
N SER A 18 -21.51 -6.01 6.93
CA SER A 18 -21.81 -4.64 6.52
C SER A 18 -20.63 -4.10 5.73
N ALA A 19 -20.82 -3.88 4.45
CA ALA A 19 -19.90 -3.14 3.62
C ALA A 19 -19.83 -1.71 4.18
N VAL A 20 -18.69 -1.35 4.76
CA VAL A 20 -18.44 0.04 5.15
C VAL A 20 -18.33 0.82 3.83
N PRO A 21 -19.19 1.79 3.54
CA PRO A 21 -19.16 2.48 2.28
C PRO A 21 -17.85 3.23 2.13
N MET A 22 -17.23 3.10 0.94
CA MET A 22 -16.13 3.99 0.53
C MET A 22 -16.61 5.43 0.71
N THR A 23 -15.88 6.20 1.51
CA THR A 23 -16.17 7.62 1.69
C THR A 23 -15.73 8.36 0.43
N PHE A 24 -16.63 8.49 -0.54
CA PHE A 24 -16.46 9.45 -1.63
C PHE A 24 -16.49 10.86 -1.05
N HIS A 25 -15.47 11.65 -1.34
CA HIS A 25 -15.55 13.09 -1.14
C HIS A 25 -16.44 13.66 -2.24
N PRO A 26 -17.55 14.35 -1.90
CA PRO A 26 -18.53 14.85 -2.88
C PRO A 26 -18.00 15.92 -3.84
N ALA A 27 -16.74 16.30 -3.74
CA ALA A 27 -16.08 17.30 -4.61
C ALA A 27 -15.14 16.69 -5.67
N GLU A 28 -14.99 15.36 -5.73
CA GLU A 28 -14.14 14.69 -6.72
C GLU A 28 -14.97 13.85 -7.67
N ASP A 29 -14.60 13.87 -8.94
CA ASP A 29 -15.16 12.94 -9.93
C ASP A 29 -14.95 11.49 -9.45
N PRO A 30 -15.89 10.57 -9.78
CA PRO A 30 -15.73 9.17 -9.41
C PRO A 30 -14.42 8.61 -9.97
N PRO A 31 -13.73 7.70 -9.23
CA PRO A 31 -12.51 7.09 -9.74
C PRO A 31 -12.77 6.29 -11.02
N HIS A 32 -11.81 6.32 -11.95
CA HIS A 32 -11.88 5.49 -13.15
C HIS A 32 -11.71 4.01 -12.85
N LEU A 33 -11.05 3.68 -11.73
CA LEU A 33 -10.89 2.32 -11.23
C LEU A 33 -10.92 2.32 -9.71
N SER A 34 -11.73 1.43 -9.13
CA SER A 34 -11.77 1.15 -7.69
C SER A 34 -11.55 -0.33 -7.45
N ILE A 35 -10.67 -0.65 -6.53
CA ILE A 35 -10.33 -2.02 -6.15
C ILE A 35 -10.37 -2.11 -4.62
N GLU A 36 -11.01 -3.15 -4.10
CA GLU A 36 -10.89 -3.57 -2.72
C GLU A 36 -10.10 -4.87 -2.69
N VAL A 37 -9.05 -4.92 -1.88
CA VAL A 37 -8.19 -6.09 -1.75
C VAL A 37 -8.00 -6.46 -0.29
N ALA A 38 -7.71 -7.74 -0.04
CA ALA A 38 -7.20 -8.18 1.25
C ALA A 38 -5.77 -7.64 1.47
N SER A 39 -5.39 -7.47 2.72
CA SER A 39 -4.02 -7.06 3.10
C SER A 39 -3.00 -8.22 2.96
N ASP A 40 -3.16 -9.03 1.91
CA ASP A 40 -2.30 -10.16 1.60
C ASP A 40 -1.13 -9.71 0.71
N PRO A 41 0.13 -9.84 1.15
CA PRO A 41 1.30 -9.49 0.37
C PRO A 41 1.40 -10.19 -0.99
N SER A 42 0.80 -11.36 -1.15
CA SER A 42 0.82 -12.11 -2.42
C SER A 42 0.10 -11.37 -3.56
N LEU A 43 -0.82 -10.46 -3.23
CA LEU A 43 -1.58 -9.66 -4.19
C LEU A 43 -0.79 -8.45 -4.72
N LEU A 44 0.26 -8.02 -4.03
CA LEU A 44 1.01 -6.80 -4.35
C LEU A 44 1.62 -6.86 -5.75
N CYS A 45 2.12 -8.00 -6.16
CA CYS A 45 2.68 -8.19 -7.49
C CYS A 45 1.66 -7.88 -8.60
N GLY A 46 0.44 -8.41 -8.49
CA GLY A 46 -0.62 -8.16 -9.46
C GLY A 46 -1.04 -6.70 -9.50
N LEU A 47 -1.13 -6.05 -8.33
CA LEU A 47 -1.45 -4.61 -8.25
C LEU A 47 -0.36 -3.75 -8.85
N ARG A 48 0.92 -4.07 -8.62
CA ARG A 48 2.05 -3.38 -9.21
C ARG A 48 2.03 -3.46 -10.74
N GLU A 49 1.79 -4.64 -11.30
CA GLU A 49 1.67 -4.81 -12.76
C GLU A 49 0.48 -4.03 -13.34
N LEU A 50 -0.66 -4.02 -12.65
CA LEU A 50 -1.81 -3.23 -13.04
C LEU A 50 -1.47 -1.74 -13.11
N VAL A 51 -0.87 -1.19 -12.05
CA VAL A 51 -0.49 0.24 -11.99
C VAL A 51 0.54 0.58 -13.07
N ASN A 52 1.55 -0.27 -13.27
CA ASN A 52 2.53 -0.11 -14.34
C ASN A 52 1.84 -0.02 -15.71
N ARG A 53 0.95 -0.95 -16.01
CA ARG A 53 0.24 -0.98 -17.29
C ARG A 53 -0.64 0.24 -17.49
N LEU A 54 -1.37 0.67 -16.46
CA LEU A 54 -2.20 1.88 -16.51
C LEU A 54 -1.33 3.12 -16.77
N ALA A 55 -0.24 3.28 -16.05
CA ALA A 55 0.68 4.40 -16.23
C ALA A 55 1.20 4.47 -17.68
N ARG A 56 1.64 3.35 -18.25
CA ARG A 56 2.05 3.27 -19.67
C ARG A 56 0.93 3.67 -20.63
N THR A 57 -0.31 3.26 -20.38
CA THR A 57 -1.46 3.60 -21.22
C THR A 57 -1.76 5.11 -21.20
N ILE A 58 -1.47 5.80 -20.09
CA ILE A 58 -1.64 7.24 -19.92
C ILE A 58 -0.54 8.03 -20.66
N GLY A 59 0.63 7.39 -20.95
CA GLY A 59 1.75 8.02 -21.67
C GLY A 59 3.00 8.20 -20.84
N PHE A 60 3.10 7.59 -19.65
CA PHE A 60 4.36 7.54 -18.91
C PHE A 60 5.39 6.69 -19.67
N SER A 61 6.66 7.08 -19.61
CA SER A 61 7.75 6.24 -20.11
C SER A 61 7.84 4.93 -19.33
N GLU A 62 8.57 3.96 -19.84
CA GLU A 62 8.79 2.67 -19.18
C GLU A 62 9.44 2.84 -17.79
N ILE A 63 10.41 3.74 -17.68
CA ILE A 63 11.08 4.05 -16.41
C ILE A 63 10.09 4.69 -15.44
N GLN A 64 9.36 5.71 -15.87
CA GLN A 64 8.39 6.40 -15.02
C GLN A 64 7.27 5.48 -14.56
N SER A 65 6.73 4.65 -15.45
CA SER A 65 5.66 3.71 -15.11
C SER A 65 6.11 2.68 -14.07
N SER A 66 7.34 2.17 -14.20
CA SER A 66 7.95 1.26 -13.23
C SER A 66 8.18 1.93 -11.88
N GLN A 67 8.62 3.19 -11.88
CA GLN A 67 8.81 3.98 -10.66
C GLN A 67 7.48 4.25 -9.94
N VAL A 68 6.44 4.65 -10.68
CA VAL A 68 5.10 4.86 -10.11
C VAL A 68 4.56 3.57 -9.52
N ALA A 69 4.69 2.46 -10.24
CA ALA A 69 4.26 1.15 -9.75
C ALA A 69 5.01 0.74 -8.48
N LEU A 70 6.32 1.00 -8.39
CA LEU A 70 7.12 0.74 -7.20
C LEU A 70 6.66 1.61 -6.02
N ALA A 71 6.38 2.89 -6.24
CA ALA A 71 5.91 3.78 -5.18
C ALA A 71 4.56 3.34 -4.61
N VAL A 72 3.63 2.88 -5.46
CA VAL A 72 2.33 2.33 -5.02
C VAL A 72 2.52 1.00 -4.28
N ASP A 73 3.40 0.13 -4.77
CA ASP A 73 3.75 -1.14 -4.11
C ASP A 73 4.29 -0.92 -2.69
N GLU A 74 5.24 0.01 -2.53
CA GLU A 74 5.78 0.38 -1.22
C GLU A 74 4.71 0.99 -0.29
N ALA A 75 3.79 1.79 -0.84
CA ALA A 75 2.69 2.35 -0.06
C ALA A 75 1.76 1.26 0.47
N LEU A 76 1.36 0.30 -0.37
CA LEU A 76 0.54 -0.85 0.02
C LEU A 76 1.27 -1.76 1.03
N ALA A 77 2.55 -2.03 0.80
CA ALA A 77 3.38 -2.79 1.72
C ALA A 77 3.51 -2.11 3.08
N ASN A 78 3.54 -0.77 3.13
CA ASN A 78 3.56 -0.03 4.40
C ASN A 78 2.24 -0.17 5.15
N VAL A 79 1.09 -0.14 4.49
CA VAL A 79 -0.22 -0.40 5.11
C VAL A 79 -0.25 -1.80 5.72
N ILE A 80 0.20 -2.81 4.98
CA ILE A 80 0.23 -4.20 5.46
C ILE A 80 1.14 -4.36 6.67
N ARG A 81 2.40 -3.88 6.56
CA ARG A 81 3.41 -4.05 7.61
C ARG A 81 3.14 -3.21 8.84
N HIS A 82 2.85 -1.93 8.66
CA HIS A 82 2.82 -0.97 9.76
C HIS A 82 1.40 -0.58 10.18
N GLY A 83 0.44 -0.67 9.27
CA GLY A 83 -0.97 -0.43 9.56
C GLY A 83 -1.63 -1.67 10.17
N TYR A 84 -1.45 -2.80 9.55
CA TYR A 84 -2.13 -4.05 9.91
C TYR A 84 -1.25 -5.09 10.60
N ASP A 85 0.00 -4.76 10.92
CA ASP A 85 0.95 -5.68 11.59
C ASP A 85 1.05 -7.06 10.89
N ASN A 86 1.10 -7.03 9.55
CA ASN A 86 1.15 -8.20 8.68
C ASN A 86 -0.12 -9.10 8.73
N ARG A 87 -1.25 -8.63 9.21
CA ARG A 87 -2.52 -9.34 9.08
C ARG A 87 -2.91 -9.40 7.60
N ILE A 88 -3.37 -10.57 7.14
CA ILE A 88 -3.70 -10.81 5.73
C ILE A 88 -5.21 -10.72 5.43
N ASP A 89 -6.04 -10.59 6.46
CA ASP A 89 -7.52 -10.60 6.39
C ASP A 89 -8.15 -9.20 6.47
N ALA A 90 -7.35 -8.15 6.60
CA ALA A 90 -7.83 -6.79 6.61
C ALA A 90 -8.10 -6.28 5.18
N ARG A 91 -8.66 -5.07 5.06
CA ARG A 91 -9.06 -4.51 3.77
C ARG A 91 -8.29 -3.25 3.44
N ILE A 92 -7.91 -3.13 2.17
CA ILE A 92 -7.29 -1.95 1.59
C ILE A 92 -8.11 -1.57 0.36
N TRP A 93 -8.40 -0.28 0.21
CA TRP A 93 -9.09 0.28 -0.95
C TRP A 93 -8.11 1.10 -1.77
N LEU A 94 -8.08 0.82 -3.05
CA LEU A 94 -7.26 1.50 -4.04
C LEU A 94 -8.19 2.17 -5.06
N SER A 95 -8.12 3.49 -5.16
CA SER A 95 -8.88 4.27 -6.13
C SER A 95 -7.92 4.99 -7.07
N ILE A 96 -8.19 4.94 -8.38
CA ILE A 96 -7.28 5.45 -9.41
C ILE A 96 -8.05 6.38 -10.35
N TRP A 97 -7.47 7.56 -10.60
CA TRP A 97 -7.91 8.54 -11.59
C TRP A 97 -6.81 8.75 -12.62
N THR A 98 -7.20 8.81 -13.89
CA THR A 98 -6.37 9.40 -14.93
C THR A 98 -6.63 10.90 -14.93
N LEU A 99 -5.60 11.70 -14.83
CA LEU A 99 -5.70 13.16 -14.82
C LEU A 99 -5.57 13.71 -16.24
N ALA A 100 -6.50 14.58 -16.62
CA ALA A 100 -6.46 15.26 -17.90
C ALA A 100 -5.12 16.00 -18.11
N PRO A 101 -4.63 16.08 -19.36
CA PRO A 101 -3.41 16.80 -19.67
C PRO A 101 -3.52 18.29 -19.26
N ASN A 102 -2.45 18.79 -18.64
CA ASN A 102 -2.22 20.20 -18.38
C ASN A 102 -0.79 20.56 -18.82
N GLU A 103 -0.25 21.69 -18.38
CA GLU A 103 1.15 22.10 -18.68
C GLU A 103 2.21 21.07 -18.27
N HIS A 104 1.87 20.14 -17.37
CA HIS A 104 2.73 19.04 -16.90
C HIS A 104 2.36 17.69 -17.54
N GLY A 105 1.55 17.72 -18.60
CA GLY A 105 1.07 16.53 -19.29
C GLY A 105 -0.07 15.81 -18.57
N PRO A 106 -0.48 14.66 -19.09
CA PRO A 106 -1.42 13.77 -18.42
C PRO A 106 -0.81 13.21 -17.14
N GLY A 107 -1.64 12.68 -16.25
CA GLY A 107 -1.18 12.17 -14.97
C GLY A 107 -2.02 11.04 -14.40
N LEU A 108 -1.57 10.56 -13.27
CA LEU A 108 -2.21 9.52 -12.48
C LEU A 108 -2.35 10.01 -11.03
N ARG A 109 -3.55 9.90 -10.48
CA ARG A 109 -3.81 10.03 -9.03
C ARG A 109 -4.18 8.66 -8.51
N VAL A 110 -3.56 8.27 -7.41
CA VAL A 110 -3.86 7.04 -6.69
C VAL A 110 -4.18 7.40 -5.25
N ILE A 111 -5.32 6.93 -4.74
CA ILE A 111 -5.68 7.05 -3.34
C ILE A 111 -5.71 5.65 -2.74
N ILE A 112 -4.99 5.46 -1.65
CA ILE A 112 -4.96 4.25 -0.86
C ILE A 112 -5.60 4.55 0.48
N GLU A 113 -6.62 3.78 0.85
CA GLU A 113 -7.32 3.88 2.12
C GLU A 113 -7.27 2.55 2.86
N ASP A 114 -7.15 2.64 4.18
CA ASP A 114 -7.15 1.49 5.08
C ASP A 114 -8.08 1.72 6.29
N GLN A 115 -8.17 0.74 7.17
CA GLN A 115 -8.87 0.82 8.46
C GLN A 115 -7.94 0.49 9.63
N ALA A 116 -6.65 0.65 9.44
CA ALA A 116 -5.65 0.40 10.46
C ALA A 116 -5.68 1.47 11.57
N ARG A 117 -4.78 1.34 12.52
CA ARG A 117 -4.59 2.37 13.54
C ARG A 117 -4.14 3.68 12.91
N GLN A 118 -4.81 4.76 13.27
CA GLN A 118 -4.40 6.09 12.85
C GLN A 118 -3.07 6.50 13.50
N VAL A 119 -2.21 7.08 12.69
CA VAL A 119 -0.96 7.69 13.13
C VAL A 119 -0.98 9.18 12.81
N ASP A 120 -0.16 9.96 13.50
CA ASP A 120 0.01 11.37 13.14
C ASP A 120 0.78 11.47 11.82
N PRO A 121 0.22 12.09 10.77
CA PRO A 121 0.91 12.28 9.49
C PRO A 121 2.29 12.92 9.62
N ALA A 122 2.49 13.79 10.62
CA ALA A 122 3.78 14.43 10.87
C ALA A 122 4.88 13.44 11.33
N THR A 123 4.49 12.29 11.85
CA THR A 123 5.43 11.24 12.27
C THR A 123 5.88 10.34 11.12
N ILE A 124 5.19 10.39 9.98
CA ILE A 124 5.53 9.62 8.78
C ILE A 124 6.69 10.32 8.06
N LYS A 125 7.91 10.02 8.50
CA LYS A 125 9.12 10.62 7.94
C LYS A 125 9.84 9.65 7.03
N SER A 126 10.43 10.16 5.93
CA SER A 126 11.48 9.43 5.22
C SER A 126 12.72 9.39 6.12
N ARG A 127 13.41 8.27 6.15
CA ARG A 127 14.73 8.21 6.76
C ARG A 127 15.75 8.91 5.87
N GLU A 128 16.75 9.51 6.48
CA GLU A 128 17.93 9.98 5.77
C GLU A 128 18.69 8.77 5.19
N LEU A 129 19.24 8.92 4.00
CA LEU A 129 19.92 7.84 3.26
C LEU A 129 21.19 7.34 3.98
N ASP A 130 21.70 8.11 4.95
CA ASP A 130 22.90 7.77 5.73
C ASP A 130 22.63 6.75 6.85
N ASP A 131 21.35 6.49 7.18
CA ASP A 131 20.99 5.46 8.18
C ASP A 131 20.81 4.10 7.50
N ILE A 132 21.91 3.35 7.37
CA ILE A 132 22.00 2.03 6.70
C ILE A 132 21.37 0.94 7.58
N ARG A 133 20.06 1.02 7.86
CA ARG A 133 19.32 -0.06 8.50
C ARG A 133 18.31 -0.66 7.53
N PRO A 134 18.06 -1.99 7.58
CA PRO A 134 17.01 -2.61 6.79
C PRO A 134 15.65 -1.97 7.11
N GLY A 135 14.92 -1.50 6.08
CA GLY A 135 13.60 -0.89 6.21
C GLY A 135 13.62 0.64 6.33
N GLY A 136 12.53 1.30 5.90
CA GLY A 136 12.36 2.75 5.95
C GLY A 136 12.66 3.51 4.67
N LEU A 137 13.13 2.84 3.61
CA LEU A 137 13.33 3.44 2.29
C LEU A 137 12.01 3.65 1.53
N GLY A 138 10.95 2.93 1.86
CA GLY A 138 9.67 2.99 1.14
C GLY A 138 9.07 4.39 1.09
N VAL A 139 9.01 5.10 2.23
CA VAL A 139 8.50 6.49 2.28
C VAL A 139 9.38 7.44 1.49
N HIS A 140 10.71 7.22 1.48
CA HIS A 140 11.64 8.00 0.67
C HIS A 140 11.38 7.78 -0.83
N ILE A 141 11.25 6.53 -1.27
CA ILE A 141 10.93 6.17 -2.67
C ILE A 141 9.62 6.83 -3.10
N ILE A 142 8.58 6.75 -2.26
CA ILE A 142 7.28 7.35 -2.56
C ILE A 142 7.44 8.86 -2.80
N ARG A 143 8.13 9.58 -1.91
CA ARG A 143 8.31 11.02 -2.02
C ARG A 143 9.23 11.46 -3.14
N GLU A 144 10.21 10.64 -3.49
CA GLU A 144 11.13 10.94 -4.59
C GLU A 144 10.45 10.73 -5.95
N VAL A 145 9.64 9.69 -6.07
CA VAL A 145 8.96 9.33 -7.33
C VAL A 145 7.74 10.20 -7.59
N MET A 146 6.88 10.40 -6.58
CA MET A 146 5.61 11.09 -6.78
C MET A 146 5.78 12.61 -6.71
N ASP A 147 4.96 13.34 -7.46
CA ASP A 147 4.96 14.80 -7.45
C ASP A 147 4.24 15.34 -6.21
N GLU A 148 3.16 14.66 -5.80
CA GLU A 148 2.43 14.93 -4.58
C GLU A 148 2.26 13.67 -3.75
N THR A 149 2.44 13.81 -2.43
CA THR A 149 2.26 12.74 -1.44
C THR A 149 1.62 13.34 -0.20
N ARG A 150 0.37 12.94 0.09
CA ARG A 150 -0.39 13.49 1.22
C ARG A 150 -0.98 12.36 2.06
N TYR A 151 -0.64 12.37 3.35
CA TYR A 151 -1.17 11.45 4.36
C TYR A 151 -2.23 12.17 5.19
N GLU A 152 -3.39 11.56 5.37
CA GLU A 152 -4.51 12.11 6.13
C GLU A 152 -5.16 11.02 7.00
N LYS A 153 -5.69 11.42 8.15
CA LYS A 153 -6.55 10.53 8.95
C LYS A 153 -7.93 10.48 8.31
N ARG A 154 -8.49 9.29 8.20
CA ARG A 154 -9.88 9.12 7.78
C ARG A 154 -10.84 9.45 8.92
N ASN A 155 -12.09 9.75 8.59
CA ASN A 155 -13.15 9.85 9.60
C ASN A 155 -13.40 8.45 10.19
N GLY A 156 -13.18 8.32 11.50
CA GLY A 156 -13.28 7.05 12.23
C GLY A 156 -11.94 6.35 12.37
N ALA A 157 -11.65 5.35 11.57
CA ALA A 157 -10.41 4.57 11.63
C ALA A 157 -9.66 4.60 10.29
N GLY A 158 -8.36 4.35 10.33
CA GLY A 158 -7.52 4.21 9.16
C GLY A 158 -6.93 5.51 8.66
N MET A 159 -6.09 5.35 7.65
CA MET A 159 -5.40 6.44 6.95
C MET A 159 -5.86 6.53 5.50
N ARG A 160 -5.64 7.69 4.93
CA ARG A 160 -5.76 7.96 3.50
C ARG A 160 -4.43 8.50 2.99
N LEU A 161 -3.89 7.86 1.96
CA LEU A 161 -2.71 8.32 1.26
C LEU A 161 -3.10 8.71 -0.17
N THR A 162 -2.86 9.96 -0.51
CA THR A 162 -3.02 10.47 -1.88
C THR A 162 -1.65 10.59 -2.53
N LEU A 163 -1.52 10.03 -3.73
CA LEU A 163 -0.34 10.05 -4.55
C LEU A 163 -0.69 10.61 -5.92
N GLU A 164 0.08 11.59 -6.42
CA GLU A 164 -0.07 12.09 -7.79
C GLU A 164 1.27 12.08 -8.52
N LYS A 165 1.21 11.75 -9.81
CA LYS A 165 2.33 11.85 -10.74
C LYS A 165 1.85 12.32 -12.09
N ARG A 166 2.64 13.21 -12.72
CA ARG A 166 2.43 13.64 -14.10
C ARG A 166 3.60 13.21 -14.98
N THR A 167 3.35 13.11 -16.28
CA THR A 167 4.36 12.64 -17.24
C THR A 167 5.51 13.62 -17.41
N SER A 168 5.25 14.92 -17.21
CA SER A 168 6.26 15.97 -17.26
C SER A 168 6.22 16.76 -15.97
N THR A 169 7.27 16.66 -15.15
CA THR A 169 7.39 17.44 -13.92
C THR A 169 8.39 18.57 -14.15
N PRO A 170 7.97 19.87 -14.08
CA PRO A 170 8.93 20.95 -14.12
C PRO A 170 9.80 20.92 -12.86
N GLY A 171 11.10 20.93 -13.03
CA GLY A 171 12.07 21.19 -11.95
C GLY A 171 12.60 20.02 -11.14
N LYS A 172 12.02 18.82 -11.22
CA LYS A 172 12.70 17.60 -10.79
C LYS A 172 13.53 17.06 -11.97
N ALA A 173 14.62 17.73 -12.30
CA ALA A 173 15.63 17.14 -13.14
C ALA A 173 15.97 15.76 -12.55
N SER A 174 15.86 14.71 -13.36
CA SER A 174 16.25 13.36 -12.97
C SER A 174 17.63 13.44 -12.34
N ARG A 175 17.72 13.34 -11.00
CA ARG A 175 19.03 13.21 -10.34
C ARG A 175 19.63 11.93 -10.91
N PRO A 176 20.80 12.00 -11.56
CA PRO A 176 21.49 10.81 -12.04
C PRO A 176 21.99 10.06 -10.80
N GLY A 177 21.23 9.10 -10.31
CA GLY A 177 21.63 8.40 -9.09
C GLY A 177 20.76 7.20 -8.73
N VAL A 178 19.53 7.12 -9.21
CA VAL A 178 18.78 5.87 -9.11
C VAL A 178 19.17 5.04 -10.33
N ALA A 179 20.27 4.31 -10.19
CA ALA A 179 20.70 3.33 -11.19
C ALA A 179 19.48 2.48 -11.55
N CYS A 180 19.23 2.40 -12.84
CA CYS A 180 18.21 1.60 -13.46
C CYS A 180 18.22 0.18 -12.86
N LEU A 181 17.31 -0.10 -11.93
CA LEU A 181 16.96 -1.47 -11.57
C LEU A 181 16.14 -2.04 -12.73
N THR A 182 16.82 -2.25 -13.87
CA THR A 182 16.26 -2.71 -15.13
C THR A 182 15.88 -4.18 -15.14
N SER A 183 15.79 -4.81 -13.99
CA SER A 183 15.13 -6.11 -13.86
C SER A 183 14.52 -6.20 -12.48
N ALA A 184 13.26 -5.82 -12.37
CA ALA A 184 12.48 -6.35 -11.27
C ALA A 184 12.54 -7.89 -11.40
N PRO A 185 12.96 -8.62 -10.35
CA PRO A 185 12.92 -10.07 -10.41
C PRO A 185 11.49 -10.51 -10.72
N PRO A 186 11.29 -11.60 -11.45
CA PRO A 186 9.97 -12.15 -11.70
C PRO A 186 9.26 -12.30 -10.36
N CYS A 187 7.96 -12.05 -10.32
CA CYS A 187 7.13 -12.23 -9.14
C CYS A 187 7.32 -13.64 -8.62
N ASP A 188 7.97 -13.76 -7.49
CA ASP A 188 8.05 -15.01 -6.75
C ASP A 188 6.88 -15.02 -5.76
N PRO A 189 5.82 -15.83 -6.00
CA PRO A 189 4.70 -15.95 -5.07
C PRO A 189 5.10 -16.54 -3.72
N GLN A 190 6.36 -17.02 -3.58
CA GLN A 190 6.88 -17.61 -2.34
C GLN A 190 7.77 -16.66 -1.55
N ARG A 191 7.84 -15.37 -1.90
CA ARG A 191 8.57 -14.39 -1.11
C ARG A 191 7.88 -14.17 0.25
N THR A 192 7.95 -15.18 1.09
CA THR A 192 7.66 -15.09 2.51
C THR A 192 8.60 -14.06 3.11
N PHE A 193 8.06 -13.07 3.78
CA PHE A 193 8.82 -12.16 4.62
C PHE A 193 9.49 -13.01 5.70
N GLN A 194 10.79 -13.26 5.56
CA GLN A 194 11.57 -13.89 6.61
C GLN A 194 11.58 -12.95 7.79
N THR A 195 10.79 -13.27 8.79
CA THR A 195 10.99 -12.75 10.15
C THR A 195 12.35 -13.26 10.60
N THR A 196 13.29 -12.37 10.78
CA THR A 196 14.57 -12.68 11.46
C THR A 196 14.23 -13.27 12.82
N PRO A 197 14.70 -14.49 13.18
CA PRO A 197 14.50 -15.00 14.52
C PRO A 197 15.27 -14.11 15.49
N GLU A 198 14.57 -13.68 16.52
CA GLU A 198 15.16 -13.04 17.69
C GLU A 198 16.23 -13.97 18.27
N SER A 199 17.45 -13.49 18.38
CA SER A 199 18.54 -14.22 19.02
C SER A 199 18.20 -14.44 20.50
N PRO A 200 18.31 -15.66 21.04
CA PRO A 200 18.09 -15.89 22.45
C PRO A 200 19.16 -15.17 23.28
N ASN A 201 18.71 -14.41 24.28
CA ASN A 201 19.51 -13.77 25.31
C ASN A 201 20.50 -14.75 25.89
N SER A 202 21.79 -14.46 25.77
CA SER A 202 22.84 -15.10 26.52
C SER A 202 22.76 -14.63 27.99
N GLU A 203 22.42 -15.54 28.88
CA GLU A 203 22.52 -15.35 30.33
C GLU A 203 23.98 -15.07 30.74
N PRO A 204 24.23 -14.15 31.67
CA PRO A 204 25.56 -13.98 32.24
C PRO A 204 25.84 -15.11 33.25
N GLY A 205 26.92 -15.85 32.98
CA GLY A 205 27.42 -16.88 33.86
C GLY A 205 27.74 -16.35 35.26
N LYS A 206 27.28 -17.10 36.24
CA LYS A 206 27.71 -16.97 37.65
C LYS A 206 29.05 -17.69 37.78
N ASP A 207 30.10 -16.93 37.98
CA ASP A 207 31.35 -17.49 38.50
C ASP A 207 31.25 -17.63 40.02
N HIS A 208 31.40 -18.88 40.47
CA HIS A 208 31.73 -19.23 41.83
C HIS A 208 33.24 -19.55 41.90
N ALA A 209 33.95 -18.80 42.68
CA ALA A 209 35.03 -19.27 43.58
C ALA A 209 35.58 -18.10 44.38
#